data_e4fdd661931195b2a441bb97636e7c1e
#
_entry.id   e4fdd661931195b2a441bb97636e7c1e
#
_cell.length_a   1.000
_cell.length_b   1.000
_cell.length_c   1.000
_cell.angle_alpha   90.00
_cell.angle_beta   90.00
_cell.angle_gamma   90.00
#
_symmetry.space_group_name_H-M   'P 1'
#
loop_
_entity.id
_entity.type
_entity.pdbx_description
1 polymer ?
#
loop_
_entity_poly.entity_id
_entity_poly.type
_entity_poly.pdbx_seq_one_letter_code
_entity_poly.pdbx_strand_id
1 'polypeptide(L)'
;MLILIIGSAPDALEAQNLKRELFGSIVAINNAWKVRKDWTNCIYPEDFPENKRPKSSKTQTLHSSEEYVKAQNHFGGFVYAGGTMAFTAGYWVLYKFKPQIICYTGCDMV
;
A
#
# COMPACT_ATOMS: atom_id res chain seq x y z
N MET A 1 -16.51 -0.34 -1.99
CA MET A 1 -15.29 -1.17 -2.07
C MET A 1 -14.45 -0.96 -0.81
N LEU A 2 -13.96 -2.03 -0.24
CA LEU A 2 -13.07 -2.01 0.91
C LEU A 2 -11.66 -2.33 0.44
N ILE A 3 -10.68 -1.51 0.81
CA ILE A 3 -9.27 -1.71 0.46
C ILE A 3 -8.48 -1.96 1.75
N LEU A 4 -7.62 -2.96 1.72
CA LEU A 4 -6.69 -3.24 2.82
C LEU A 4 -5.31 -2.72 2.49
N ILE A 5 -4.72 -1.93 3.39
CA ILE A 5 -3.34 -1.48 3.28
C ILE A 5 -2.53 -2.16 4.38
N ILE A 6 -1.47 -2.86 3.98
CA ILE A 6 -0.60 -3.62 4.88
C ILE A 6 0.75 -2.93 4.98
N GLY A 7 1.11 -2.50 6.19
CA GLY A 7 2.45 -2.01 6.48
C GLY A 7 3.36 -3.12 7.00
N SER A 8 4.59 -2.76 7.35
CA SER A 8 5.62 -3.73 7.75
C SER A 8 5.80 -3.87 9.26
N ALA A 9 4.97 -3.22 10.07
CA ALA A 9 5.06 -3.35 11.52
C ALA A 9 4.66 -4.76 11.98
N PRO A 10 5.12 -5.23 13.17
CA PRO A 10 4.88 -6.60 13.61
C PRO A 10 3.42 -7.04 13.65
N ASP A 11 2.50 -6.13 13.96
CA ASP A 11 1.07 -6.44 14.01
C ASP A 11 0.46 -6.69 12.62
N ALA A 12 1.21 -6.43 11.54
CA ALA A 12 0.75 -6.76 10.19
C ALA A 12 0.45 -8.24 10.02
N LEU A 13 1.06 -9.12 10.82
CA LEU A 13 0.80 -10.55 10.74
C LEU A 13 -0.65 -10.92 11.02
N GLU A 14 -1.39 -10.08 11.72
CA GLU A 14 -2.83 -10.27 11.94
C GLU A 14 -3.60 -10.25 10.62
N ALA A 15 -3.08 -9.58 9.60
CA ALA A 15 -3.72 -9.52 8.29
C ALA A 15 -3.82 -10.89 7.63
N GLN A 16 -2.99 -11.86 8.02
CA GLN A 16 -3.05 -13.21 7.47
C GLN A 16 -4.38 -13.91 7.77
N ASN A 17 -5.08 -13.48 8.82
CA ASN A 17 -6.35 -14.07 9.24
C ASN A 17 -7.57 -13.44 8.55
N LEU A 18 -7.37 -12.37 7.81
CA LEU A 18 -8.47 -11.68 7.13
C LEU A 18 -8.80 -12.36 5.81
N LYS A 19 -10.10 -12.52 5.52
CA LYS A 19 -10.56 -13.19 4.31
C LYS A 19 -10.34 -12.31 3.09
N ARG A 20 -9.79 -12.90 2.02
CA ARG A 20 -9.53 -12.16 0.77
C ARG A 20 -10.78 -11.52 0.19
N GLU A 21 -11.92 -12.20 0.28
CA GLU A 21 -13.18 -11.76 -0.29
C GLU A 21 -13.71 -10.46 0.30
N LEU A 22 -13.21 -10.06 1.47
CA LEU A 22 -13.62 -8.80 2.10
C LEU A 22 -13.13 -7.59 1.33
N PHE A 23 -12.08 -7.74 0.53
CA PHE A 23 -11.36 -6.62 -0.06
C PHE A 23 -11.45 -6.60 -1.57
N GLY A 24 -11.68 -5.41 -2.12
CA GLY A 24 -11.56 -5.19 -3.56
C GLY A 24 -10.11 -5.21 -4.03
N SER A 25 -9.20 -4.78 -3.15
CA SER A 25 -7.77 -4.80 -3.41
C SER A 25 -7.00 -4.87 -2.10
N ILE A 26 -5.79 -5.42 -2.15
CA ILE A 26 -4.86 -5.46 -1.02
C ILE A 26 -3.57 -4.76 -1.46
N VAL A 27 -3.21 -3.69 -0.75
CA VAL A 27 -2.03 -2.88 -1.05
C VAL A 27 -0.96 -3.14 0.01
N ALA A 28 0.19 -3.65 -0.42
CA ALA A 28 1.32 -3.88 0.47
C ALA A 28 2.32 -2.72 0.34
N ILE A 29 2.81 -2.23 1.47
CA ILE A 29 3.79 -1.14 1.53
C ILE A 29 5.18 -1.73 1.76
N ASN A 30 6.16 -1.35 0.94
CA ASN A 30 7.55 -1.79 1.07
C ASN A 30 7.65 -3.33 1.09
N ASN A 31 8.20 -3.91 2.15
CA ASN A 31 8.36 -5.35 2.26
C ASN A 31 7.14 -6.08 2.85
N ALA A 32 6.04 -5.38 3.08
CA ALA A 32 4.83 -5.99 3.63
C ALA A 32 4.19 -7.01 2.70
N TRP A 33 4.61 -7.08 1.45
CA TRP A 33 4.16 -8.12 0.52
C TRP A 33 4.45 -9.54 1.04
N LYS A 34 5.40 -9.67 1.98
CA LYS A 34 5.72 -10.96 2.60
C LYS A 34 4.63 -11.46 3.55
N VAL A 35 3.73 -10.57 3.99
CA VAL A 35 2.68 -10.92 4.95
C VAL A 35 1.62 -11.81 4.32
N ARG A 36 1.24 -11.53 3.09
CA ARG A 36 0.23 -12.28 2.34
C ARG A 36 0.65 -12.41 0.89
N LYS A 37 0.36 -13.57 0.30
CA LYS A 37 0.68 -13.81 -1.11
C LYS A 37 -0.35 -13.22 -2.07
N ASP A 38 -1.55 -12.91 -1.59
CA ASP A 38 -2.68 -12.47 -2.41
C ASP A 38 -2.81 -10.93 -2.52
N TRP A 39 -1.74 -10.20 -2.23
CA TRP A 39 -1.71 -8.76 -2.44
C TRP A 39 -1.87 -8.44 -3.94
N THR A 40 -2.50 -7.33 -4.25
CA THR A 40 -2.76 -6.92 -5.64
C THR A 40 -1.85 -5.78 -6.08
N ASN A 41 -1.42 -4.95 -5.16
CA ASN A 41 -0.55 -3.80 -5.46
C ASN A 41 0.51 -3.69 -4.37
N CYS A 42 1.74 -3.39 -4.79
CA CYS A 42 2.84 -3.10 -3.86
C CYS A 42 3.37 -1.71 -4.16
N ILE A 43 3.41 -0.85 -3.16
CA ILE A 43 3.85 0.54 -3.31
C ILE A 43 5.09 0.78 -2.45
N TYR A 44 6.09 1.45 -3.02
CA TYR A 44 7.36 1.70 -2.35
C TYR A 44 8.01 2.97 -2.90
N PRO A 45 8.95 3.59 -2.12
CA PRO A 45 9.70 4.74 -2.62
C PRO A 45 10.75 4.33 -3.66
N GLU A 46 11.23 5.27 -4.44
CA GLU A 46 12.21 4.98 -5.51
C GLU A 46 13.50 4.35 -4.99
N ASP A 47 13.92 4.72 -3.79
CA ASP A 47 15.15 4.22 -3.19
C ASP A 47 15.00 2.89 -2.47
N PHE A 48 13.81 2.28 -2.53
CA PHE A 48 13.60 0.97 -1.93
C PHE A 48 14.46 -0.06 -2.67
N PRO A 49 15.31 -0.84 -1.96
CA PRO A 49 16.24 -1.76 -2.59
C PRO A 49 15.56 -2.78 -3.50
N GLU A 50 16.11 -2.98 -4.69
CA GLU A 50 15.55 -3.92 -5.67
C GLU A 50 15.44 -5.35 -5.12
N ASN A 51 16.42 -5.78 -4.32
CA ASN A 51 16.42 -7.12 -3.74
C ASN A 51 15.34 -7.33 -2.69
N LYS A 52 14.67 -6.25 -2.25
CA LYS A 52 13.56 -6.32 -1.30
C LYS A 52 12.20 -6.18 -1.97
N ARG A 53 12.19 -5.93 -3.28
CA ARG A 53 10.93 -5.80 -4.03
C ARG A 53 10.41 -7.18 -4.40
N PRO A 54 9.08 -7.37 -4.43
CA PRO A 54 8.52 -8.64 -4.86
C PRO A 54 8.62 -8.79 -6.37
N LYS A 55 8.49 -10.02 -6.84
CA LYS A 55 8.25 -10.28 -8.26
C LYS A 55 6.75 -10.18 -8.50
N SER A 56 6.35 -9.40 -9.50
CA SER A 56 4.94 -9.28 -9.85
C SER A 56 4.47 -10.48 -10.68
N SER A 57 3.23 -10.86 -10.46
CA SER A 57 2.53 -11.81 -11.32
C SER A 57 1.55 -11.07 -12.22
N LYS A 58 0.76 -11.81 -13.01
CA LYS A 58 -0.23 -11.20 -13.92
C LYS A 58 -1.29 -10.37 -13.19
N THR A 59 -1.58 -10.70 -11.93
CA THR A 59 -2.61 -10.03 -11.13
C THR A 59 -2.02 -9.06 -10.11
N GLN A 60 -0.71 -8.86 -10.13
CA GLN A 60 -0.01 -8.05 -9.14
C GLN A 60 0.78 -6.95 -9.84
N THR A 61 0.70 -5.73 -9.31
CA THR A 61 1.33 -4.56 -9.90
C THR A 61 2.23 -3.88 -8.88
N LEU A 62 3.37 -3.38 -9.34
CA LEU A 62 4.32 -2.63 -8.53
C LEU A 62 4.20 -1.14 -8.84
N HIS A 63 4.28 -0.28 -7.82
CA HIS A 63 4.15 1.16 -7.98
C HIS A 63 5.28 1.88 -7.24
N SER A 64 5.86 2.88 -7.88
CA SER A 64 6.86 3.75 -7.28
C SER A 64 6.40 5.21 -7.34
N SER A 65 7.32 6.15 -7.15
CA SER A 65 6.99 7.57 -7.00
C SER A 65 6.17 8.15 -8.16
N GLU A 66 6.38 7.71 -9.38
CA GLU A 66 5.63 8.23 -10.53
C GLU A 66 4.12 8.05 -10.36
N GLU A 67 3.73 6.95 -9.73
CA GLU A 67 2.33 6.63 -9.53
C GLU A 67 1.68 7.46 -8.43
N TYR A 68 2.33 7.56 -7.28
CA TYR A 68 1.70 8.23 -6.14
C TYR A 68 1.86 9.76 -6.14
N VAL A 69 2.82 10.31 -6.87
CA VAL A 69 2.95 11.76 -7.00
C VAL A 69 1.71 12.36 -7.67
N LYS A 70 1.13 11.66 -8.63
CA LYS A 70 -0.11 12.09 -9.26
C LYS A 70 -1.25 12.22 -8.24
N ALA A 71 -1.34 11.27 -7.32
CA ALA A 71 -2.36 11.29 -6.26
C ALA A 71 -2.12 12.48 -5.31
N GLN A 72 -0.88 12.71 -4.93
CA GLN A 72 -0.54 13.84 -4.07
C GLN A 72 -0.92 15.17 -4.71
N ASN A 73 -0.62 15.34 -5.98
CA ASN A 73 -0.97 16.56 -6.71
C ASN A 73 -2.48 16.76 -6.83
N HIS A 74 -3.22 15.66 -7.01
CA HIS A 74 -4.68 15.71 -7.08
C HIS A 74 -5.29 16.25 -5.78
N PHE A 75 -4.73 15.88 -4.63
CA PHE A 75 -5.23 16.31 -3.33
C PHE A 75 -4.59 17.58 -2.79
N GLY A 76 -4.01 18.40 -3.65
CA GLY A 76 -3.54 19.73 -3.27
C GLY A 76 -2.04 19.87 -3.12
N GLY A 77 -1.28 18.88 -3.56
CA GLY A 77 0.19 18.97 -3.59
C GLY A 77 0.82 19.12 -2.22
N PHE A 78 0.31 18.43 -1.21
CA PHE A 78 0.90 18.52 0.12
C PHE A 78 2.33 17.98 0.11
N VAL A 79 3.17 18.64 0.90
CA VAL A 79 4.56 18.25 1.02
C VAL A 79 4.65 16.93 1.76
N TYR A 80 5.47 16.04 1.24
CA TYR A 80 5.79 14.78 1.88
C TYR A 80 6.50 15.06 3.21
N ALA A 81 5.72 15.15 4.26
CA ALA A 81 6.25 15.45 5.59
C ALA A 81 6.21 14.18 6.43
N GLY A 82 7.38 13.72 6.85
CA GLY A 82 7.47 12.66 7.83
C GLY A 82 7.52 11.24 7.29
N GLY A 83 7.60 11.06 6.02
CA GLY A 83 8.14 9.84 5.46
C GLY A 83 7.41 8.55 5.71
N THR A 84 6.12 8.53 6.04
CA THR A 84 5.44 7.26 6.15
C THR A 84 4.73 6.94 4.85
N MET A 85 5.12 5.83 4.24
CA MET A 85 4.46 5.33 3.04
C MET A 85 2.99 5.02 3.27
N ALA A 86 2.57 4.88 4.53
CA ALA A 86 1.17 4.65 4.87
C ALA A 86 0.28 5.80 4.41
N PHE A 87 0.68 7.05 4.65
CA PHE A 87 -0.05 8.21 4.15
C PHE A 87 -0.05 8.27 2.64
N THR A 88 1.12 8.07 2.04
CA THR A 88 1.27 8.10 0.59
C THR A 88 0.39 7.04 -0.07
N ALA A 89 0.41 5.82 0.47
CA ALA A 89 -0.42 4.72 -0.03
C ALA A 89 -1.91 5.03 0.13
N GLY A 90 -2.30 5.63 1.26
CA GLY A 90 -3.69 6.02 1.50
C GLY A 90 -4.21 7.01 0.46
N TYR A 91 -3.45 8.05 0.17
CA TYR A 91 -3.82 9.02 -0.86
C TYR A 91 -3.84 8.40 -2.26
N TRP A 92 -2.87 7.53 -2.56
CA TRP A 92 -2.85 6.83 -3.84
C TRP A 92 -4.09 5.93 -3.99
N VAL A 93 -4.47 5.21 -2.94
CA VAL A 93 -5.66 4.35 -2.94
C VAL A 93 -6.93 5.18 -3.14
N LEU A 94 -7.05 6.32 -2.44
CA LEU A 94 -8.18 7.23 -2.62
C LEU A 94 -8.29 7.73 -4.06
N TYR A 95 -7.18 8.09 -4.65
CA TYR A 95 -7.13 8.61 -6.01
C TYR A 95 -7.46 7.52 -7.03
N LYS A 96 -6.88 6.33 -6.88
CA LYS A 96 -6.96 5.26 -7.88
C LYS A 96 -8.26 4.47 -7.79
N PHE A 97 -8.68 4.11 -6.59
CA PHE A 97 -9.81 3.20 -6.38
C PHE A 97 -11.08 3.86 -5.89
N LYS A 98 -10.98 5.05 -5.28
CA LYS A 98 -12.11 5.76 -4.67
C LYS A 98 -12.93 4.86 -3.76
N PRO A 99 -12.31 4.18 -2.79
CA PRO A 99 -13.00 3.22 -1.95
C PRO A 99 -13.91 3.91 -0.94
N GLN A 100 -14.88 3.17 -0.42
CA GLN A 100 -15.72 3.64 0.67
C GLN A 100 -15.01 3.54 2.01
N ILE A 101 -14.17 2.52 2.18
CA ILE A 101 -13.44 2.26 3.42
C ILE A 101 -12.02 1.80 3.11
N ILE A 102 -11.07 2.32 3.87
CA ILE A 102 -9.68 1.87 3.86
C ILE A 102 -9.37 1.29 5.23
N CYS A 103 -8.91 0.04 5.25
CA CYS A 103 -8.44 -0.62 6.47
C CYS A 103 -6.92 -0.66 6.46
N TYR A 104 -6.30 -0.27 7.59
CA TYR A 104 -4.85 -0.34 7.77
C TYR A 104 -4.49 -1.43 8.76
N THR A 105 -3.41 -2.15 8.47
CA THR A 105 -2.81 -3.09 9.42
C THR A 105 -1.29 -3.03 9.28
N GLY A 106 -0.58 -3.12 10.39
CA GLY A 106 0.88 -3.04 10.37
C GLY A 106 1.43 -1.67 9.99
N CYS A 107 0.61 -0.64 10.03
CA CYS A 107 1.01 0.72 9.73
C CYS A 107 1.18 1.48 11.04
N ASP A 108 2.41 1.48 11.55
CA ASP A 108 2.72 2.26 12.75
C ASP A 108 2.89 3.71 12.33
N MET A 109 1.94 4.54 12.73
CA MET A 109 1.88 5.95 12.35
C MET A 109 2.43 6.87 13.43
N VAL A 110 3.13 6.34 14.37
CA VAL A 110 3.74 7.11 15.45
C VAL A 110 4.99 7.84 14.99
#